data_b93b95432883727db26bae7bcd169b0a
#
_entry.id   b93b95432883727db26bae7bcd169b0a
#
_cell.length_a   1.000
_cell.length_b   1.000
_cell.length_c   1.000
_cell.angle_alpha   90.00
_cell.angle_beta   90.00
_cell.angle_gamma   90.00
#
_symmetry.space_group_name_H-M   'P 1'
#
loop_
_entity.id
_entity.type
_entity.pdbx_description
1 polymer ?
#
loop_
_entity_poly.entity_id
_entity_poly.type
_entity_poly.pdbx_seq_one_letter_code
_entity_poly.pdbx_strand_id
1 'polypeptide(L)'
;MDAGFTRPVARITGVSHRYGATTALGNVSLELPSGRMIGLIGPDGAGKSTLLGLIAGARKLQAGSVDVFDGSMGSAGHRRAVCTRIAYMPQGLGKNLYQEISVAENLSFFGTLFGLSASEREARIRKLTAATRLLPFLDRPAGKLSGGMKQKLGLCCALIHDPDLLILDEPTTGVDPLSRRQFWEL
;
A
#
# COMPACT_ATOMS: atom_id res chain seq x y z
N MET A 1 -26.25 -17.80 -12.27
CA MET A 1 -25.33 -16.92 -11.53
C MET A 1 -23.99 -16.99 -12.25
N ASP A 2 -23.80 -16.11 -13.22
CA ASP A 2 -22.59 -16.06 -14.02
C ASP A 2 -21.43 -15.60 -13.13
N ALA A 3 -20.53 -16.54 -12.83
CA ALA A 3 -19.20 -16.20 -12.37
C ALA A 3 -18.43 -15.61 -13.57
N GLY A 4 -18.70 -14.34 -13.87
CA GLY A 4 -17.88 -13.60 -14.82
C GLY A 4 -16.43 -13.72 -14.38
N PHE A 5 -15.60 -14.36 -15.19
CA PHE A 5 -14.15 -14.44 -15.04
C PHE A 5 -13.57 -13.02 -15.07
N THR A 6 -13.64 -12.31 -13.95
CA THR A 6 -12.90 -11.06 -13.79
C THR A 6 -11.43 -11.41 -13.82
N ARG A 7 -10.70 -10.84 -14.79
CA ARG A 7 -9.25 -11.03 -14.90
C ARG A 7 -8.60 -10.74 -13.57
N PRO A 8 -7.63 -11.57 -13.11
CA PRO A 8 -6.94 -11.32 -11.86
C PRO A 8 -6.18 -9.98 -11.94
N VAL A 9 -6.19 -9.21 -10.85
CA VAL A 9 -5.42 -7.97 -10.75
C VAL A 9 -3.92 -8.26 -10.69
N ALA A 10 -3.56 -9.42 -10.13
CA ALA A 10 -2.18 -9.90 -10.10
C ALA A 10 -2.13 -11.44 -10.26
N ARG A 11 -1.12 -11.92 -10.98
CA ARG A 11 -0.79 -13.35 -11.15
C ARG A 11 0.66 -13.57 -10.77
N ILE A 12 0.91 -14.51 -9.89
CA ILE A 12 2.22 -14.90 -9.40
C ILE A 12 2.44 -16.36 -9.82
N THR A 13 3.57 -16.65 -10.49
CA THR A 13 3.85 -17.99 -11.00
C THR A 13 5.29 -18.39 -10.67
N GLY A 14 5.43 -19.45 -9.86
CA GLY A 14 6.73 -20.07 -9.56
C GLY A 14 7.73 -19.13 -8.86
N VAL A 15 7.25 -18.13 -8.12
CA VAL A 15 8.11 -17.10 -7.54
C VAL A 15 8.94 -17.67 -6.40
N SER A 16 10.26 -17.46 -6.50
CA SER A 16 11.21 -17.73 -5.43
C SER A 16 12.03 -16.49 -5.13
N HIS A 17 12.31 -16.25 -3.84
CA HIS A 17 13.10 -15.11 -3.39
C HIS A 17 13.95 -15.47 -2.19
N ARG A 18 15.20 -15.04 -2.18
CA ARG A 18 16.18 -15.31 -1.12
C ARG A 18 16.84 -14.03 -0.61
N TYR A 19 17.17 -14.04 0.67
CA TYR A 19 18.03 -13.04 1.32
C TYR A 19 19.28 -13.75 1.84
N GLY A 20 20.37 -13.64 1.11
CA GLY A 20 21.56 -14.42 1.38
C GLY A 20 21.26 -15.92 1.38
N ALA A 21 21.51 -16.60 2.49
CA ALA A 21 21.24 -18.04 2.65
C ALA A 21 19.75 -18.37 2.92
N THR A 22 18.94 -17.38 3.37
CA THR A 22 17.56 -17.60 3.81
C THR A 22 16.60 -17.56 2.62
N THR A 23 15.79 -18.58 2.43
CA THR A 23 14.70 -18.61 1.44
C THR A 23 13.47 -17.97 2.06
N ALA A 24 13.04 -16.84 1.52
CA ALA A 24 11.84 -16.13 1.95
C ALA A 24 10.59 -16.60 1.20
N LEU A 25 10.72 -16.94 -0.09
CA LEU A 25 9.65 -17.52 -0.91
C LEU A 25 10.23 -18.71 -1.70
N GLY A 26 9.52 -19.81 -1.75
CA GLY A 26 9.91 -21.04 -2.47
C GLY A 26 8.79 -21.47 -3.42
N ASN A 27 8.95 -21.20 -4.72
CA ASN A 27 8.05 -21.66 -5.79
C ASN A 27 6.56 -21.30 -5.55
N VAL A 28 6.29 -20.05 -5.16
CA VAL A 28 4.93 -19.59 -4.84
C VAL A 28 4.16 -19.26 -6.11
N SER A 29 2.94 -19.81 -6.23
CA SER A 29 2.01 -19.49 -7.32
C SER A 29 0.63 -19.18 -6.75
N LEU A 30 0.03 -18.07 -7.17
CA LEU A 30 -1.31 -17.66 -6.77
C LEU A 30 -1.87 -16.58 -7.74
N GLU A 31 -3.19 -16.44 -7.74
CA GLU A 31 -3.88 -15.36 -8.46
C GLU A 31 -4.69 -14.51 -7.48
N LEU A 32 -4.65 -13.20 -7.68
CA LEU A 32 -5.43 -12.23 -6.91
C LEU A 32 -6.55 -11.71 -7.80
N PRO A 33 -7.82 -12.05 -7.49
CA PRO A 33 -8.96 -11.55 -8.26
C PRO A 33 -9.10 -10.03 -8.11
N SER A 34 -9.58 -9.35 -9.14
CA SER A 34 -9.91 -7.93 -9.08
C SER A 34 -11.19 -7.66 -8.27
N GLY A 35 -11.34 -6.44 -7.74
CA GLY A 35 -12.54 -6.01 -7.03
C GLY A 35 -12.82 -6.76 -5.72
N ARG A 36 -11.80 -7.34 -5.10
CA ARG A 36 -11.91 -8.09 -3.85
C ARG A 36 -10.89 -7.59 -2.82
N MET A 37 -11.29 -7.66 -1.56
CA MET A 37 -10.36 -7.57 -0.42
C MET A 37 -9.79 -8.97 -0.15
N ILE A 38 -8.46 -9.06 -0.09
CA ILE A 38 -7.74 -10.33 0.09
C ILE A 38 -6.83 -10.21 1.29
N GLY A 39 -6.96 -11.14 2.24
CA GLY A 39 -6.08 -11.26 3.41
C GLY A 39 -4.99 -12.31 3.17
N LEU A 40 -3.72 -11.90 3.30
CA LEU A 40 -2.57 -12.81 3.32
C LEU A 40 -2.21 -13.11 4.76
N ILE A 41 -2.48 -14.34 5.21
CA ILE A 41 -2.31 -14.77 6.60
C ILE A 41 -1.19 -15.80 6.68
N GLY A 42 -0.39 -15.72 7.74
CA GLY A 42 0.70 -16.65 8.01
C GLY A 42 1.60 -16.16 9.14
N PRO A 43 2.50 -17.00 9.66
CA PRO A 43 3.41 -16.65 10.75
C PRO A 43 4.41 -15.56 10.33
N ASP A 44 5.08 -14.98 11.33
CA ASP A 44 6.17 -14.04 11.06
C ASP A 44 7.31 -14.74 10.35
N GLY A 45 7.94 -14.04 9.41
CA GLY A 45 8.99 -14.61 8.58
C GLY A 45 8.53 -15.47 7.42
N ALA A 46 7.22 -15.75 7.24
CA ALA A 46 6.68 -16.57 6.14
C ALA A 46 6.80 -15.94 4.73
N GLY A 47 7.43 -14.77 4.60
CA GLY A 47 7.63 -14.11 3.31
C GLY A 47 6.49 -13.19 2.86
N LYS A 48 5.48 -12.91 3.69
CA LYS A 48 4.33 -12.04 3.38
C LYS A 48 4.77 -10.69 2.80
N SER A 49 5.60 -9.95 3.53
CA SER A 49 6.13 -8.63 3.11
C SER A 49 6.99 -8.71 1.85
N THR A 50 7.66 -9.85 1.64
CA THR A 50 8.44 -10.08 0.41
C THR A 50 7.50 -10.20 -0.79
N LEU A 51 6.45 -11.02 -0.68
CA LEU A 51 5.46 -11.19 -1.73
C LEU A 51 4.73 -9.89 -2.04
N LEU A 52 4.23 -9.19 -1.02
CA LEU A 52 3.56 -7.89 -1.18
C LEU A 52 4.48 -6.85 -1.86
N GLY A 53 5.75 -6.80 -1.47
CA GLY A 53 6.74 -5.89 -2.09
C GLY A 53 7.08 -6.26 -3.54
N LEU A 54 7.01 -7.54 -3.93
CA LEU A 54 7.17 -7.98 -5.32
C LEU A 54 5.95 -7.57 -6.17
N ILE A 55 4.74 -7.73 -5.65
CA ILE A 55 3.49 -7.31 -6.32
C ILE A 55 3.47 -5.79 -6.48
N ALA A 56 3.90 -5.05 -5.46
CA ALA A 56 4.00 -3.59 -5.51
C ALA A 56 5.12 -3.06 -6.43
N GLY A 57 6.01 -3.93 -6.91
CA GLY A 57 7.19 -3.51 -7.67
C GLY A 57 8.29 -2.84 -6.83
N ALA A 58 8.14 -2.83 -5.49
CA ALA A 58 9.11 -2.29 -4.55
C ALA A 58 10.31 -3.22 -4.32
N ARG A 59 10.24 -4.47 -4.81
CA ARG A 59 11.33 -5.46 -4.75
C ARG A 59 11.64 -6.00 -6.13
N LYS A 60 12.92 -6.33 -6.36
CA LYS A 60 13.38 -6.94 -7.60
C LYS A 60 12.99 -8.43 -7.61
N LEU A 61 12.36 -8.88 -8.70
CA LEU A 61 12.08 -10.29 -8.94
C LEU A 61 13.37 -11.06 -9.16
N GLN A 62 13.53 -12.20 -8.50
CA GLN A 62 14.72 -13.08 -8.63
C GLN A 62 14.43 -14.29 -9.51
N ALA A 63 13.27 -14.95 -9.32
CA ALA A 63 12.85 -16.12 -10.11
C ALA A 63 11.33 -16.20 -10.18
N GLY A 64 10.81 -16.82 -11.23
CA GLY A 64 9.39 -16.90 -11.53
C GLY A 64 8.87 -15.66 -12.25
N SER A 65 7.55 -15.45 -12.25
CA SER A 65 6.92 -14.24 -12.79
C SER A 65 5.89 -13.63 -11.83
N VAL A 66 5.78 -12.32 -11.87
CA VAL A 66 4.74 -11.52 -11.21
C VAL A 66 4.15 -10.60 -12.26
N ASP A 67 2.90 -10.80 -12.60
CA ASP A 67 2.17 -9.97 -13.54
C ASP A 67 1.10 -9.18 -12.78
N VAL A 68 1.04 -7.86 -12.98
CA VAL A 68 0.06 -6.94 -12.37
C VAL A 68 -0.54 -6.09 -13.47
N PHE A 69 -1.85 -5.95 -13.52
CA PHE A 69 -2.57 -5.23 -14.59
C PHE A 69 -2.16 -5.72 -15.99
N ASP A 70 -2.13 -7.03 -16.17
CA ASP A 70 -1.81 -7.73 -17.44
C ASP A 70 -0.39 -7.49 -17.97
N GLY A 71 0.57 -7.10 -17.11
CA GLY A 71 1.96 -6.92 -17.50
C GLY A 71 2.97 -7.30 -16.44
N SER A 72 4.17 -7.66 -16.90
CA SER A 72 5.21 -8.21 -16.04
C SER A 72 5.90 -7.17 -15.17
N MET A 73 5.88 -7.39 -13.86
CA MET A 73 6.64 -6.61 -12.87
C MET A 73 8.15 -6.84 -12.97
N GLY A 74 8.61 -7.82 -13.74
CA GLY A 74 10.00 -7.99 -14.14
C GLY A 74 10.48 -6.88 -15.11
N SER A 75 9.56 -6.31 -15.90
CA SER A 75 9.85 -5.22 -16.85
C SER A 75 9.90 -3.87 -16.15
N ALA A 76 11.00 -3.14 -16.30
CA ALA A 76 11.15 -1.79 -15.77
C ALA A 76 10.17 -0.79 -16.42
N GLY A 77 9.90 -0.96 -17.73
CA GLY A 77 8.94 -0.14 -18.47
C GLY A 77 7.52 -0.33 -17.93
N HIS A 78 7.09 -1.58 -17.73
CA HIS A 78 5.77 -1.86 -17.16
C HIS A 78 5.63 -1.34 -15.74
N ARG A 79 6.61 -1.61 -14.86
CA ARG A 79 6.58 -1.06 -13.48
C ARG A 79 6.39 0.45 -13.47
N ARG A 80 7.12 1.18 -14.32
CA ARG A 80 6.99 2.65 -14.43
C ARG A 80 5.59 3.07 -14.90
N ALA A 81 5.00 2.34 -15.84
CA ALA A 81 3.67 2.63 -16.36
C ALA A 81 2.55 2.40 -15.34
N VAL A 82 2.72 1.43 -14.42
CA VAL A 82 1.66 1.07 -13.45
C VAL A 82 1.90 1.59 -12.03
N CYS A 83 3.05 2.20 -11.73
CA CYS A 83 3.39 2.64 -10.36
C CYS A 83 2.40 3.66 -9.80
N THR A 84 1.78 4.50 -10.64
CA THR A 84 0.74 5.45 -10.23
C THR A 84 -0.62 4.83 -9.98
N ARG A 85 -0.81 3.56 -10.32
CA ARG A 85 -2.02 2.78 -10.11
C ARG A 85 -1.95 1.88 -8.88
N ILE A 86 -0.76 1.80 -8.25
CA ILE A 86 -0.49 0.94 -7.09
C ILE A 86 -0.15 1.82 -5.90
N ALA A 87 -0.86 1.61 -4.79
CA ALA A 87 -0.44 2.13 -3.49
C ALA A 87 0.15 1.00 -2.64
N TYR A 88 1.31 1.23 -2.07
CA TYR A 88 1.95 0.29 -1.15
C TYR A 88 2.27 0.97 0.18
N MET A 89 1.68 0.45 1.24
CA MET A 89 1.97 0.86 2.61
C MET A 89 2.81 -0.24 3.27
N PRO A 90 4.14 -0.06 3.39
CA PRO A 90 5.03 -1.04 3.99
C PRO A 90 4.85 -1.08 5.51
N GLN A 91 5.27 -2.20 6.11
CA GLN A 91 5.27 -2.38 7.55
C GLN A 91 6.09 -1.32 8.28
N GLY A 92 5.54 -0.79 9.37
CA GLY A 92 6.18 0.13 10.30
C GLY A 92 5.47 1.47 10.43
N LEU A 93 5.32 1.91 11.68
CA LEU A 93 4.62 3.13 12.07
C LEU A 93 5.25 4.38 11.45
N GLY A 94 4.53 4.98 10.48
CA GLY A 94 4.92 6.28 9.92
C GLY A 94 6.24 6.33 9.19
N LYS A 95 6.80 5.18 8.76
CA LYS A 95 8.07 5.14 8.00
C LYS A 95 8.02 5.89 6.67
N ASN A 96 6.85 6.02 6.09
CA ASN A 96 6.59 6.74 4.86
C ASN A 96 6.13 8.19 5.09
N LEU A 97 6.15 8.69 6.34
CA LEU A 97 5.75 10.04 6.69
C LEU A 97 6.93 10.93 6.97
N TYR A 98 6.85 12.17 6.54
CA TYR A 98 7.76 13.24 6.93
C TYR A 98 7.34 13.78 8.29
N GLN A 99 8.11 13.44 9.32
CA GLN A 99 7.74 13.67 10.73
C GLN A 99 7.68 15.17 11.09
N GLU A 100 8.49 16.00 10.42
CA GLU A 100 8.69 17.42 10.72
C GLU A 100 7.58 18.31 10.14
N ILE A 101 6.90 17.85 9.10
CA ILE A 101 5.83 18.60 8.45
C ILE A 101 4.45 18.15 8.91
N SER A 102 3.45 19.00 8.70
CA SER A 102 2.08 18.78 9.12
C SER A 102 1.36 17.64 8.36
N VAL A 103 0.20 17.24 8.85
CA VAL A 103 -0.72 16.30 8.18
C VAL A 103 -1.04 16.80 6.76
N ALA A 104 -1.44 18.06 6.63
CA ALA A 104 -1.79 18.65 5.34
C ALA A 104 -0.61 18.68 4.37
N GLU A 105 0.58 19.04 4.85
CA GLU A 105 1.80 19.09 4.04
C GLU A 105 2.25 17.70 3.59
N ASN A 106 2.17 16.66 4.45
CA ASN A 106 2.42 15.28 4.04
C ASN A 106 1.51 14.87 2.88
N LEU A 107 0.20 15.09 3.01
CA LEU A 107 -0.77 14.76 1.97
C LEU A 107 -0.55 15.57 0.69
N SER A 108 -0.25 16.87 0.84
CA SER A 108 0.04 17.75 -0.28
C SER A 108 1.29 17.32 -1.03
N PHE A 109 2.34 16.89 -0.32
CA PHE A 109 3.56 16.37 -0.91
C PHE A 109 3.28 15.15 -1.80
N PHE A 110 2.59 14.13 -1.27
CA PHE A 110 2.26 12.94 -2.04
C PHE A 110 1.31 13.26 -3.20
N GLY A 111 0.31 14.11 -3.00
CA GLY A 111 -0.58 14.54 -4.08
C GLY A 111 0.18 15.23 -5.22
N THR A 112 1.17 16.07 -4.89
CA THR A 112 2.03 16.72 -5.89
C THR A 112 2.93 15.71 -6.60
N LEU A 113 3.50 14.74 -5.86
CA LEU A 113 4.34 13.68 -6.43
C LEU A 113 3.59 12.85 -7.48
N PHE A 114 2.30 12.61 -7.27
CA PHE A 114 1.43 11.90 -8.21
C PHE A 114 0.75 12.81 -9.26
N GLY A 115 1.13 14.09 -9.31
CA GLY A 115 0.70 15.01 -10.37
C GLY A 115 -0.71 15.59 -10.19
N LEU A 116 -1.29 15.54 -8.99
CA LEU A 116 -2.59 16.16 -8.73
C LEU A 116 -2.51 17.68 -8.81
N SER A 117 -3.47 18.30 -9.46
CA SER A 117 -3.66 19.75 -9.43
C SER A 117 -3.93 20.26 -8.02
N ALA A 118 -3.76 21.55 -7.77
CA ALA A 118 -3.99 22.15 -6.45
C ALA A 118 -5.43 21.92 -5.95
N SER A 119 -6.42 22.07 -6.84
CA SER A 119 -7.84 21.88 -6.51
C SER A 119 -8.19 20.42 -6.21
N GLU A 120 -7.70 19.48 -7.01
CA GLU A 120 -7.89 18.05 -6.77
C GLU A 120 -7.25 17.62 -5.45
N ARG A 121 -6.03 18.09 -5.19
CA ARG A 121 -5.29 17.80 -3.98
C ARG A 121 -6.04 18.30 -2.74
N GLU A 122 -6.52 19.53 -2.76
CA GLU A 122 -7.30 20.09 -1.65
C GLU A 122 -8.59 19.29 -1.39
N ALA A 123 -9.34 18.96 -2.44
CA ALA A 123 -10.56 18.17 -2.35
C ALA A 123 -10.30 16.79 -1.75
N ARG A 124 -9.22 16.10 -2.20
CA ARG A 124 -8.85 14.79 -1.69
C ARG A 124 -8.35 14.83 -0.27
N ILE A 125 -7.53 15.83 0.11
CA ILE A 125 -7.09 16.04 1.49
C ILE A 125 -8.30 16.14 2.41
N ARG A 126 -9.27 17.00 2.09
CA ARG A 126 -10.49 17.17 2.87
C ARG A 126 -11.28 15.87 3.00
N LYS A 127 -11.50 15.16 1.87
CA LYS A 127 -12.24 13.90 1.85
C LYS A 127 -11.58 12.83 2.73
N LEU A 128 -10.29 12.59 2.55
CA LEU A 128 -9.55 11.54 3.27
C LEU A 128 -9.41 11.86 4.77
N THR A 129 -9.10 13.13 5.11
CA THR A 129 -8.93 13.51 6.51
C THR A 129 -10.26 13.58 7.27
N ALA A 130 -11.37 13.89 6.60
CA ALA A 130 -12.71 13.78 7.19
C ALA A 130 -13.05 12.31 7.48
N ALA A 131 -12.86 11.40 6.52
CA ALA A 131 -13.12 9.97 6.68
C ALA A 131 -12.29 9.34 7.82
N THR A 132 -11.02 9.72 7.95
CA THR A 132 -10.09 9.20 8.96
C THR A 132 -10.12 9.94 10.29
N ARG A 133 -10.94 11.00 10.41
CA ARG A 133 -11.02 11.90 11.58
C ARG A 133 -9.69 12.64 11.86
N LEU A 134 -8.90 12.89 10.83
CA LEU A 134 -7.67 13.69 10.92
C LEU A 134 -7.91 15.17 10.62
N LEU A 135 -9.08 15.55 10.14
CA LEU A 135 -9.41 16.94 9.78
C LEU A 135 -9.07 17.98 10.86
N PRO A 136 -9.33 17.75 12.19
CA PRO A 136 -8.97 18.70 13.23
C PRO A 136 -7.46 18.83 13.49
N PHE A 137 -6.62 18.01 12.83
CA PHE A 137 -5.19 17.91 13.08
C PHE A 137 -4.35 18.26 11.85
N LEU A 138 -4.94 18.93 10.85
CA LEU A 138 -4.28 19.25 9.58
C LEU A 138 -2.95 19.98 9.75
N ASP A 139 -2.87 20.91 10.69
CA ASP A 139 -1.67 21.73 10.94
C ASP A 139 -0.68 21.07 11.93
N ARG A 140 -1.04 19.89 12.46
CA ARG A 140 -0.18 19.20 13.42
C ARG A 140 0.95 18.47 12.72
N PRO A 141 2.23 18.62 13.14
CA PRO A 141 3.35 17.84 12.65
C PRO A 141 3.11 16.34 12.82
N ALA A 142 3.42 15.54 11.79
CA ALA A 142 3.20 14.10 11.81
C ALA A 142 3.95 13.41 12.97
N GLY A 143 5.10 13.92 13.36
CA GLY A 143 5.86 13.43 14.51
C GLY A 143 5.09 13.49 15.84
N LYS A 144 4.17 14.46 16.00
CA LYS A 144 3.35 14.66 17.21
C LYS A 144 2.00 13.91 17.18
N LEU A 145 1.75 13.07 16.19
CA LEU A 145 0.57 12.21 16.12
C LEU A 145 0.75 10.94 16.96
N SER A 146 -0.35 10.41 17.47
CA SER A 146 -0.35 9.05 18.07
C SER A 146 -0.06 7.98 17.00
N GLY A 147 0.30 6.76 17.42
CA GLY A 147 0.56 5.64 16.52
C GLY A 147 -0.61 5.37 15.57
N GLY A 148 -1.83 5.29 16.10
CA GLY A 148 -3.02 5.10 15.28
C GLY A 148 -3.28 6.25 14.30
N MET A 149 -3.02 7.51 14.71
CA MET A 149 -3.14 8.66 13.81
C MET A 149 -2.07 8.63 12.71
N LYS A 150 -0.83 8.22 13.01
CA LYS A 150 0.22 8.04 12.01
C LYS A 150 -0.16 6.98 10.97
N GLN A 151 -0.76 5.86 11.40
CA GLN A 151 -1.24 4.85 10.45
C GLN A 151 -2.38 5.37 9.56
N LYS A 152 -3.34 6.10 10.14
CA LYS A 152 -4.41 6.75 9.36
C LYS A 152 -3.84 7.75 8.35
N LEU A 153 -2.85 8.56 8.75
CA LEU A 153 -2.17 9.48 7.82
C LEU A 153 -1.42 8.71 6.72
N GLY A 154 -0.71 7.63 7.07
CA GLY A 154 -0.03 6.77 6.10
C GLY A 154 -1.00 6.18 5.06
N LEU A 155 -2.18 5.74 5.52
CA LEU A 155 -3.26 5.28 4.63
C LEU A 155 -3.78 6.41 3.72
N CYS A 156 -4.01 7.60 4.27
CA CYS A 156 -4.42 8.76 3.47
C CYS A 156 -3.38 9.10 2.40
N CYS A 157 -2.08 9.09 2.74
CA CYS A 157 -1.00 9.33 1.78
C CYS A 157 -0.97 8.26 0.67
N ALA A 158 -1.22 6.99 1.02
CA ALA A 158 -1.32 5.91 0.05
C ALA A 158 -2.54 6.05 -0.87
N LEU A 159 -3.65 6.60 -0.39
CA LEU A 159 -4.90 6.74 -1.13
C LEU A 159 -5.03 8.07 -1.89
N ILE A 160 -4.12 9.03 -1.70
CA ILE A 160 -4.28 10.40 -2.22
C ILE A 160 -4.41 10.45 -3.74
N HIS A 161 -3.78 9.52 -4.46
CA HIS A 161 -3.77 9.45 -5.92
C HIS A 161 -4.80 8.48 -6.52
N ASP A 162 -5.71 7.90 -5.68
CA ASP A 162 -6.81 7.01 -6.10
C ASP A 162 -6.32 5.74 -6.82
N PRO A 163 -5.53 4.90 -6.15
CA PRO A 163 -4.94 3.73 -6.78
C PRO A 163 -5.98 2.66 -7.14
N ASP A 164 -5.72 1.90 -8.20
CA ASP A 164 -6.51 0.72 -8.58
C ASP A 164 -6.19 -0.51 -7.71
N LEU A 165 -4.98 -0.56 -7.13
CA LEU A 165 -4.53 -1.63 -6.24
C LEU A 165 -3.91 -1.03 -4.97
N LEU A 166 -4.51 -1.34 -3.82
CA LEU A 166 -4.00 -0.97 -2.50
C LEU A 166 -3.37 -2.20 -1.83
N ILE A 167 -2.11 -2.09 -1.44
CA ILE A 167 -1.36 -3.13 -0.75
C ILE A 167 -0.97 -2.61 0.64
N LEU A 168 -1.45 -3.29 1.68
CA LEU A 168 -1.16 -2.95 3.07
C LEU A 168 -0.36 -4.09 3.73
N ASP A 169 0.83 -3.78 4.21
CA ASP A 169 1.71 -4.73 4.87
C ASP A 169 1.67 -4.48 6.39
N GLU A 170 0.90 -5.27 7.11
CA GLU A 170 0.67 -5.15 8.55
C GLU A 170 0.33 -3.70 9.01
N PRO A 171 -0.70 -3.07 8.44
CA PRO A 171 -0.95 -1.65 8.61
C PRO A 171 -1.36 -1.25 10.04
N THR A 172 -1.63 -2.20 10.93
CA THR A 172 -2.04 -1.94 12.31
C THR A 172 -1.08 -2.50 13.35
N THR A 173 0.10 -2.93 12.96
CA THR A 173 1.14 -3.39 13.89
C THR A 173 1.64 -2.23 14.75
N GLY A 174 1.67 -2.43 16.08
CA GLY A 174 2.04 -1.38 17.03
C GLY A 174 0.94 -0.34 17.31
N VAL A 175 -0.28 -0.59 16.86
CA VAL A 175 -1.46 0.26 17.11
C VAL A 175 -2.32 -0.36 18.20
N ASP A 176 -2.81 0.47 19.14
CA ASP A 176 -3.70 0.03 20.22
C ASP A 176 -5.01 -0.59 19.66
N PRO A 177 -5.70 -1.46 20.45
CA PRO A 177 -6.86 -2.20 19.94
C PRO A 177 -8.02 -1.33 19.44
N LEU A 178 -8.27 -0.19 20.07
CA LEU A 178 -9.35 0.72 19.67
C LEU A 178 -9.02 1.40 18.33
N SER A 179 -7.81 1.93 18.20
CA SER A 179 -7.33 2.55 16.96
C SER A 179 -7.25 1.55 15.81
N ARG A 180 -6.90 0.27 16.10
CA ARG A 180 -6.92 -0.83 15.12
C ARG A 180 -8.31 -1.08 14.58
N ARG A 181 -9.31 -1.17 15.44
CA ARG A 181 -10.71 -1.33 15.03
C ARG A 181 -11.15 -0.17 14.14
N GLN A 182 -10.89 1.07 14.56
CA GLN A 182 -11.22 2.28 13.77
C GLN A 182 -10.52 2.33 12.42
N PHE A 183 -9.32 1.77 12.30
CA PHE A 183 -8.61 1.68 11.02
C PHE A 183 -9.31 0.77 10.03
N TRP A 184 -9.86 -0.36 10.48
CA TRP A 184 -10.56 -1.32 9.62
C TRP A 184 -12.02 -0.95 9.34
N GLU A 185 -12.54 0.09 9.98
CA GLU A 185 -13.85 0.70 9.69
C GLU A 185 -13.79 1.76 8.57
N LEU A 186 -12.58 2.09 8.09
CA LEU A 186 -12.34 3.04 6.98
C LEU A 186 -12.49 2.37 5.62
#